data_48340e48b66013d5847de99b9fd9df8d
#
_entry.id   48340e48b66013d5847de99b9fd9df8d
#
_cell.length_a   1.000
_cell.length_b   1.000
_cell.length_c   1.000
_cell.angle_alpha   90.00
_cell.angle_beta   90.00
_cell.angle_gamma   90.00
#
_symmetry.space_group_name_H-M   'P 1'
#
loop_
_entity.id
_entity.type
_entity.pdbx_description
1 polymer ?
#
loop_
_entity_poly.entity_id
_entity_poly.type
_entity_poly.pdbx_seq_one_letter_code
_entity_poly.pdbx_strand_id
1 'polypeptide(L)'
;TTLLFAGWLHLQPKFRPGLAWFKNNESRLNHHLSGLFGVSSLAWSGHLIHVAIPESRGQHIRWDNFTSTLPHPEGLTPFFTGNWGVYAENPDTAKHIFGTTEGAGTAILTFLGGFHPQTQSMWLTDIAHHHLAIAIVFIFAGHMYRTNWGIGHSMKEILDAHVPPRGRLGAGHRGLFETITDSLHMQLGLALASIGVA
;
A
#
# COMPACT_ATOMS: atom_id res chain seq x y z
N THR A 1 -15.50 -4.50 -17.32
CA THR A 1 -14.87 -4.76 -18.65
C THR A 1 -13.41 -5.17 -18.53
N THR A 2 -12.57 -4.46 -17.79
CA THR A 2 -11.12 -4.75 -17.64
C THR A 2 -10.84 -6.14 -17.11
N LEU A 3 -11.54 -6.57 -16.06
CA LEU A 3 -11.37 -7.91 -15.47
C LEU A 3 -11.82 -9.01 -16.44
N LEU A 4 -12.90 -8.80 -17.19
CA LEU A 4 -13.36 -9.75 -18.20
C LEU A 4 -12.35 -9.89 -19.33
N PHE A 5 -11.80 -8.78 -19.80
CA PHE A 5 -10.75 -8.79 -20.82
C PHE A 5 -9.47 -9.51 -20.33
N ALA A 6 -9.03 -9.21 -19.11
CA ALA A 6 -7.88 -9.88 -18.51
C ALA A 6 -8.10 -11.38 -18.36
N GLY A 7 -9.28 -11.81 -17.92
CA GLY A 7 -9.64 -13.22 -17.81
C GLY A 7 -9.65 -13.93 -19.17
N TRP A 8 -10.24 -13.30 -20.17
CA TRP A 8 -10.19 -13.82 -21.54
C TRP A 8 -8.76 -13.94 -22.06
N LEU A 9 -7.93 -12.90 -21.86
CA LEU A 9 -6.55 -12.90 -22.32
C LEU A 9 -5.73 -14.02 -21.66
N HIS A 10 -5.89 -14.25 -20.37
CA HIS A 10 -5.17 -15.30 -19.65
C HIS A 10 -5.63 -16.72 -19.96
N LEU A 11 -6.69 -16.88 -20.74
CA LEU A 11 -7.10 -18.16 -21.32
C LEU A 11 -6.49 -18.38 -22.71
N GLN A 12 -5.88 -17.37 -23.32
CA GLN A 12 -5.19 -17.53 -24.60
C GLN A 12 -3.86 -18.29 -24.41
N PRO A 13 -3.43 -19.11 -25.39
CA PRO A 13 -2.25 -19.98 -25.20
C PRO A 13 -0.97 -19.26 -24.80
N LYS A 14 -0.70 -18.08 -25.37
CA LYS A 14 0.52 -17.30 -25.07
C LYS A 14 0.48 -16.59 -23.71
N PHE A 15 -0.71 -16.34 -23.18
CA PHE A 15 -0.90 -15.60 -21.94
C PHE A 15 -1.41 -16.48 -20.80
N ARG A 16 -1.57 -17.80 -21.06
CA ARG A 16 -2.04 -18.75 -20.03
C ARG A 16 -0.86 -19.13 -19.14
N PRO A 17 -0.87 -18.78 -17.85
CA PRO A 17 0.20 -19.14 -16.94
C PRO A 17 0.20 -20.64 -16.65
N GLY A 18 1.40 -21.22 -16.59
CA GLY A 18 1.59 -22.62 -16.20
C GLY A 18 1.63 -22.79 -14.67
N LEU A 19 1.63 -24.06 -14.22
CA LEU A 19 1.64 -24.39 -12.79
C LEU A 19 2.86 -23.83 -12.06
N ALA A 20 4.04 -23.84 -12.69
CA ALA A 20 5.26 -23.31 -12.11
C ALA A 20 5.16 -21.81 -11.81
N TRP A 21 4.45 -21.05 -12.64
CA TRP A 21 4.19 -19.64 -12.39
C TRP A 21 3.36 -19.45 -11.12
N PHE A 22 2.33 -20.23 -10.91
CA PHE A 22 1.51 -20.17 -9.69
C PHE A 22 2.27 -20.60 -8.42
N LYS A 23 3.31 -21.41 -8.56
CA LYS A 23 4.14 -21.86 -7.44
C LYS A 23 5.33 -20.96 -7.15
N ASN A 24 5.52 -19.88 -7.90
CA ASN A 24 6.59 -18.91 -7.66
C ASN A 24 6.19 -17.95 -6.53
N ASN A 25 6.40 -18.42 -5.30
CA ASN A 25 5.93 -17.74 -4.10
C ASN A 25 6.72 -16.46 -3.80
N GLU A 26 8.04 -16.47 -3.98
CA GLU A 26 8.92 -15.31 -3.71
C GLU A 26 8.58 -14.14 -4.63
N SER A 27 8.45 -14.39 -5.94
CA SER A 27 8.10 -13.35 -6.90
C SER A 27 6.71 -12.77 -6.63
N ARG A 28 5.73 -13.64 -6.35
CA ARG A 28 4.38 -13.18 -6.03
C ARG A 28 4.37 -12.33 -4.77
N LEU A 29 5.07 -12.74 -3.72
CA LEU A 29 5.09 -11.99 -2.47
C LEU A 29 5.80 -10.65 -2.65
N ASN A 30 6.92 -10.59 -3.36
CA ASN A 30 7.60 -9.34 -3.68
C ASN A 30 6.67 -8.38 -4.44
N HIS A 31 5.97 -8.87 -5.46
CA HIS A 31 5.09 -8.03 -6.28
C HIS A 31 3.82 -7.61 -5.54
N HIS A 32 3.25 -8.49 -4.71
CA HIS A 32 2.06 -8.13 -3.94
C HIS A 32 2.36 -7.18 -2.77
N LEU A 33 3.53 -7.26 -2.18
CA LEU A 33 3.97 -6.27 -1.20
C LEU A 33 4.30 -4.93 -1.86
N SER A 34 5.20 -4.92 -2.84
CA SER A 34 5.62 -3.67 -3.50
C SER A 34 4.52 -3.08 -4.39
N GLY A 35 3.93 -3.89 -5.26
CA GLY A 35 2.99 -3.43 -6.28
C GLY A 35 1.56 -3.31 -5.76
N LEU A 36 1.01 -4.40 -5.21
CA LEU A 36 -0.38 -4.40 -4.78
C LEU A 36 -0.60 -3.51 -3.56
N PHE A 37 0.21 -3.64 -2.53
CA PHE A 37 0.10 -2.80 -1.33
C PHE A 37 0.86 -1.49 -1.48
N GLY A 38 2.14 -1.54 -1.85
CA GLY A 38 2.99 -0.36 -1.89
C GLY A 38 2.56 0.67 -2.93
N VAL A 39 2.54 0.29 -4.20
CA VAL A 39 2.22 1.22 -5.29
C VAL A 39 0.75 1.65 -5.25
N SER A 40 -0.18 0.77 -4.87
CA SER A 40 -1.58 1.16 -4.72
C SER A 40 -1.79 2.17 -3.59
N SER A 41 -1.11 1.99 -2.45
CA SER A 41 -1.14 2.96 -1.36
C SER A 41 -0.49 4.28 -1.75
N LEU A 42 0.58 4.25 -2.53
CA LEU A 42 1.22 5.43 -3.11
C LEU A 42 0.25 6.17 -4.05
N ALA A 43 -0.44 5.45 -4.92
CA ALA A 43 -1.43 6.02 -5.83
C ALA A 43 -2.60 6.64 -5.08
N TRP A 44 -3.06 5.98 -4.00
CA TRP A 44 -4.13 6.53 -3.18
C TRP A 44 -3.69 7.78 -2.43
N SER A 45 -2.49 7.82 -1.86
CA SER A 45 -1.97 9.04 -1.24
C SER A 45 -1.85 10.17 -2.25
N GLY A 46 -1.43 9.87 -3.48
CA GLY A 46 -1.41 10.84 -4.57
C GLY A 46 -2.79 11.39 -4.89
N HIS A 47 -3.81 10.54 -4.96
CA HIS A 47 -5.20 10.97 -5.14
C HIS A 47 -5.67 11.87 -3.98
N LEU A 48 -5.37 11.50 -2.76
CA LEU A 48 -5.73 12.32 -1.60
C LEU A 48 -5.08 13.71 -1.66
N ILE A 49 -3.79 13.76 -1.97
CA ILE A 49 -3.04 15.02 -2.02
C ILE A 49 -3.47 15.90 -3.19
N HIS A 50 -3.67 15.31 -4.38
CA HIS A 50 -3.96 16.06 -5.60
C HIS A 50 -5.43 16.37 -5.80
N VAL A 51 -6.35 15.56 -5.29
CA VAL A 51 -7.79 15.68 -5.54
C VAL A 51 -8.59 15.86 -4.26
N ALA A 52 -8.55 14.92 -3.33
CA ALA A 52 -9.49 14.89 -2.20
C ALA A 52 -9.26 16.04 -1.22
N ILE A 53 -8.03 16.31 -0.82
CA ILE A 53 -7.69 17.42 0.07
C ILE A 53 -8.04 18.77 -0.58
N PRO A 54 -7.64 19.06 -1.83
CA PRO A 54 -8.08 20.27 -2.51
C PRO A 54 -9.60 20.41 -2.60
N GLU A 55 -10.33 19.34 -2.94
CA GLU A 55 -11.80 19.35 -2.97
C GLU A 55 -12.39 19.69 -1.60
N SER A 56 -11.83 19.18 -0.53
CA SER A 56 -12.27 19.50 0.84
C SER A 56 -12.10 20.97 1.21
N ARG A 57 -11.26 21.69 0.48
CA ARG A 57 -10.92 23.11 0.67
C ARG A 57 -11.57 24.02 -0.39
N GLY A 58 -12.51 23.50 -1.18
CA GLY A 58 -13.25 24.27 -2.17
C GLY A 58 -12.62 24.39 -3.55
N GLN A 59 -11.52 23.70 -3.80
CA GLN A 59 -10.91 23.62 -5.14
C GLN A 59 -11.54 22.45 -5.91
N HIS A 60 -11.79 22.63 -7.20
CA HIS A 60 -12.28 21.59 -8.09
C HIS A 60 -11.17 21.07 -8.97
N ILE A 61 -10.65 19.89 -8.65
CA ILE A 61 -9.57 19.26 -9.41
C ILE A 61 -10.17 18.23 -10.38
N ARG A 62 -9.90 18.44 -11.66
CA ARG A 62 -10.38 17.60 -12.76
C ARG A 62 -9.22 17.27 -13.70
N TRP A 63 -9.48 16.38 -14.66
CA TRP A 63 -8.48 15.97 -15.62
C TRP A 63 -7.96 17.12 -16.51
N ASP A 64 -8.71 18.20 -16.61
CA ASP A 64 -8.31 19.39 -17.40
C ASP A 64 -7.47 20.40 -16.63
N ASN A 65 -7.36 20.31 -15.29
CA ASN A 65 -6.63 21.29 -14.49
C ASN A 65 -5.63 20.71 -13.47
N PHE A 66 -5.58 19.39 -13.28
CA PHE A 66 -4.72 18.82 -12.23
C PHE A 66 -3.23 19.06 -12.49
N THR A 67 -2.81 19.14 -13.75
CA THR A 67 -1.40 19.37 -14.12
C THR A 67 -0.95 20.81 -13.89
N SER A 68 -1.87 21.75 -13.76
CA SER A 68 -1.58 23.17 -13.50
C SER A 68 -1.88 23.59 -12.06
N THR A 69 -2.29 22.67 -11.20
CA THR A 69 -2.64 22.94 -9.80
C THR A 69 -1.66 22.24 -8.87
N LEU A 70 -0.87 23.01 -8.12
CA LEU A 70 0.06 22.47 -7.13
C LEU A 70 -0.69 22.12 -5.84
N PRO A 71 -0.51 20.88 -5.31
CA PRO A 71 -1.10 20.51 -4.03
C PRO A 71 -0.54 21.27 -2.83
N HIS A 72 0.73 21.66 -2.93
CA HIS A 72 1.40 22.45 -1.89
C HIS A 72 2.17 23.60 -2.54
N PRO A 73 2.16 24.82 -1.94
CA PRO A 73 2.78 26.00 -2.54
C PRO A 73 4.26 25.84 -2.88
N GLU A 74 4.99 25.05 -2.09
CA GLU A 74 6.42 24.84 -2.30
C GLU A 74 6.74 23.65 -3.22
N GLY A 75 5.73 22.98 -3.76
CA GLY A 75 5.90 21.87 -4.67
C GLY A 75 6.69 20.72 -4.05
N LEU A 76 7.59 20.11 -4.83
CA LEU A 76 8.42 18.97 -4.41
C LEU A 76 9.78 19.37 -3.81
N THR A 77 10.11 20.65 -3.77
CA THR A 77 11.40 21.09 -3.22
C THR A 77 11.62 20.63 -1.77
N PRO A 78 10.63 20.75 -0.86
CA PRO A 78 10.81 20.24 0.51
C PRO A 78 11.04 18.73 0.58
N PHE A 79 10.42 17.99 -0.32
CA PHE A 79 10.59 16.53 -0.37
C PHE A 79 12.03 16.14 -0.72
N PHE A 80 12.58 16.73 -1.77
CA PHE A 80 13.93 16.41 -2.25
C PHE A 80 15.05 17.01 -1.40
N THR A 81 14.77 18.03 -0.61
CA THR A 81 15.74 18.64 0.30
C THR A 81 15.66 18.10 1.73
N GLY A 82 14.75 17.16 1.99
CA GLY A 82 14.58 16.58 3.32
C GLY A 82 13.84 17.47 4.31
N ASN A 83 13.28 18.59 3.88
CA ASN A 83 12.53 19.51 4.71
C ASN A 83 11.04 19.15 4.75
N TRP A 84 10.74 17.92 5.13
CA TRP A 84 9.39 17.33 5.07
C TRP A 84 8.40 18.00 6.03
N GLY A 85 8.88 18.58 7.13
CA GLY A 85 8.03 19.27 8.09
C GLY A 85 7.22 20.42 7.49
N VAL A 86 7.68 20.99 6.37
CA VAL A 86 6.95 22.02 5.63
C VAL A 86 5.57 21.54 5.17
N TYR A 87 5.44 20.25 4.83
CA TYR A 87 4.16 19.68 4.39
C TYR A 87 3.12 19.53 5.50
N ALA A 88 3.53 19.64 6.76
CA ALA A 88 2.64 19.60 7.92
C ALA A 88 2.30 21.00 8.46
N GLU A 89 2.90 22.05 7.94
CA GLU A 89 2.66 23.40 8.38
C GLU A 89 1.29 23.91 7.93
N ASN A 90 0.62 24.67 8.81
CA ASN A 90 -0.67 25.28 8.57
C ASN A 90 -1.75 24.25 8.18
N PRO A 91 -2.09 23.30 9.07
CA PRO A 91 -3.18 22.34 8.83
C PRO A 91 -4.55 23.02 8.87
N ASP A 92 -5.58 22.30 8.39
CA ASP A 92 -6.96 22.71 8.58
C ASP A 92 -7.25 22.87 10.08
N THR A 93 -8.05 23.86 10.42
CA THR A 93 -8.42 24.15 11.82
C THR A 93 -9.72 23.45 12.20
N ALA A 94 -10.02 23.43 13.51
CA ALA A 94 -11.30 22.91 14.01
C ALA A 94 -12.53 23.66 13.48
N LYS A 95 -12.35 24.83 12.90
CA LYS A 95 -13.40 25.64 12.28
C LYS A 95 -13.57 25.39 10.79
N HIS A 96 -12.83 24.45 10.23
CA HIS A 96 -12.90 24.13 8.80
C HIS A 96 -14.31 23.64 8.42
N ILE A 97 -14.90 24.29 7.44
CA ILE A 97 -16.14 23.87 6.80
C ILE A 97 -15.79 23.08 5.55
N PHE A 98 -16.11 21.79 5.56
CA PHE A 98 -15.75 20.86 4.49
C PHE A 98 -16.29 21.34 3.14
N GLY A 99 -15.45 21.30 2.12
CA GLY A 99 -15.78 21.78 0.78
C GLY A 99 -15.61 23.29 0.59
N THR A 100 -15.08 24.01 1.58
CA THR A 100 -14.88 25.45 1.52
C THR A 100 -13.47 25.84 1.98
N THR A 101 -13.11 27.11 1.72
CA THR A 101 -11.83 27.69 2.20
C THR A 101 -11.91 28.14 3.65
N GLU A 102 -13.09 28.12 4.28
CA GLU A 102 -13.24 28.59 5.66
C GLU A 102 -12.58 27.64 6.66
N GLY A 103 -11.60 28.14 7.37
CA GLY A 103 -10.79 27.36 8.30
C GLY A 103 -9.81 26.38 7.64
N ALA A 104 -9.69 26.40 6.31
CA ALA A 104 -8.78 25.54 5.57
C ALA A 104 -7.31 25.97 5.77
N GLY A 105 -6.42 24.99 5.70
CA GLY A 105 -4.99 25.21 5.71
C GLY A 105 -4.33 24.89 4.37
N THR A 106 -3.02 24.73 4.40
CA THR A 106 -2.19 24.36 3.24
C THR A 106 -1.43 23.06 3.45
N ALA A 107 -1.42 22.49 4.65
CA ALA A 107 -0.75 21.24 4.94
C ALA A 107 -1.35 20.09 4.12
N ILE A 108 -0.51 19.15 3.70
CA ILE A 108 -0.93 17.98 2.93
C ILE A 108 -0.63 16.65 3.64
N LEU A 109 0.36 16.65 4.55
CA LEU A 109 0.79 15.46 5.28
C LEU A 109 0.95 15.84 6.74
N THR A 110 0.12 15.27 7.61
CA THR A 110 0.10 15.61 9.04
C THR A 110 0.04 14.36 9.93
N PHE A 111 0.11 14.57 11.21
CA PHE A 111 -0.09 13.54 12.22
C PHE A 111 -0.85 14.17 13.40
N LEU A 112 -2.02 14.74 13.10
CA LEU A 112 -2.84 15.49 14.05
C LEU A 112 -3.52 14.57 15.07
N GLY A 113 -4.01 13.42 14.62
CA GLY A 113 -4.85 12.54 15.41
C GLY A 113 -6.28 13.09 15.56
N GLY A 114 -7.14 12.29 16.16
CA GLY A 114 -8.55 12.66 16.35
C GLY A 114 -9.32 12.76 15.03
N PHE A 115 -10.44 13.48 15.08
CA PHE A 115 -11.37 13.60 13.97
C PHE A 115 -11.62 15.06 13.60
N HIS A 116 -11.88 15.28 12.31
CA HIS A 116 -12.41 16.54 11.83
C HIS A 116 -13.79 16.79 12.48
N PRO A 117 -14.02 17.94 13.16
CA PRO A 117 -15.22 18.14 13.95
C PRO A 117 -16.53 18.08 13.16
N GLN A 118 -16.54 18.59 11.92
CA GLN A 118 -17.76 18.61 11.11
C GLN A 118 -18.05 17.24 10.50
N THR A 119 -17.07 16.59 9.89
CA THR A 119 -17.27 15.31 9.19
C THR A 119 -17.30 14.12 10.14
N GLN A 120 -16.77 14.26 11.36
CA GLN A 120 -16.59 13.19 12.35
C GLN A 120 -15.79 12.00 11.80
N SER A 121 -14.93 12.26 10.84
CA SER A 121 -13.97 11.31 10.27
C SER A 121 -12.54 11.79 10.51
N MET A 122 -11.56 10.90 10.30
CA MET A 122 -10.15 11.26 10.42
C MET A 122 -9.80 12.38 9.43
N TRP A 123 -8.82 13.20 9.80
CA TRP A 123 -8.28 14.22 8.93
C TRP A 123 -7.73 13.62 7.64
N LEU A 124 -8.11 14.17 6.48
CA LEU A 124 -7.60 13.69 5.18
C LEU A 124 -6.09 13.78 5.08
N THR A 125 -5.47 14.80 5.69
CA THR A 125 -4.01 14.95 5.73
C THR A 125 -3.32 13.86 6.54
N ASP A 126 -3.96 13.35 7.59
CA ASP A 126 -3.48 12.19 8.35
C ASP A 126 -3.59 10.90 7.52
N ILE A 127 -4.70 10.73 6.82
CA ILE A 127 -4.93 9.59 5.94
C ILE A 127 -3.92 9.59 4.78
N ALA A 128 -3.64 10.75 4.21
CA ALA A 128 -2.66 10.90 3.13
C ALA A 128 -1.25 10.53 3.60
N HIS A 129 -0.84 11.03 4.77
CA HIS A 129 0.46 10.71 5.35
C HIS A 129 0.58 9.21 5.71
N HIS A 130 -0.48 8.61 6.27
CA HIS A 130 -0.53 7.17 6.53
C HIS A 130 -0.27 6.36 5.26
N HIS A 131 -1.03 6.62 4.20
CA HIS A 131 -0.90 5.85 2.97
C HIS A 131 0.42 6.09 2.24
N LEU A 132 0.98 7.31 2.32
CA LEU A 132 2.31 7.57 1.79
C LEU A 132 3.40 6.84 2.57
N ALA A 133 3.35 6.88 3.90
CA ALA A 133 4.35 6.25 4.74
C ALA A 133 4.35 4.73 4.62
N ILE A 134 3.17 4.10 4.68
CA ILE A 134 3.08 2.63 4.51
C ILE A 134 3.43 2.20 3.09
N ALA A 135 3.18 3.04 2.07
CA ALA A 135 3.59 2.74 0.70
C ALA A 135 5.10 2.53 0.61
N ILE A 136 5.87 3.42 1.21
CA ILE A 136 7.34 3.32 1.23
C ILE A 136 7.78 2.05 1.96
N VAL A 137 7.18 1.77 3.12
CA VAL A 137 7.48 0.54 3.89
C VAL A 137 7.20 -0.72 3.05
N PHE A 138 6.06 -0.79 2.39
CA PHE A 138 5.70 -1.96 1.57
C PHE A 138 6.58 -2.10 0.33
N ILE A 139 6.97 -1.01 -0.32
CA ILE A 139 7.89 -1.06 -1.44
C ILE A 139 9.24 -1.67 -1.01
N PHE A 140 9.78 -1.24 0.13
CA PHE A 140 11.00 -1.85 0.67
C PHE A 140 10.76 -3.31 1.08
N ALA A 141 9.67 -3.62 1.75
CA ALA A 141 9.34 -4.99 2.17
C ALA A 141 9.22 -5.96 0.98
N GLY A 142 8.77 -5.46 -0.16
CA GLY A 142 8.66 -6.25 -1.39
C GLY A 142 10.00 -6.57 -2.07
N HIS A 143 11.13 -6.17 -1.48
CA HIS A 143 12.47 -6.53 -1.94
C HIS A 143 13.15 -7.60 -1.05
N MET A 144 12.37 -8.23 -0.18
CA MET A 144 12.90 -9.19 0.79
C MET A 144 13.25 -10.55 0.18
N TYR A 145 12.47 -11.01 -0.81
CA TYR A 145 12.56 -12.39 -1.27
C TYR A 145 13.39 -12.55 -2.54
N ARG A 146 14.13 -13.65 -2.62
CA ARG A 146 15.02 -13.95 -3.74
C ARG A 146 14.23 -14.41 -4.97
N THR A 147 14.49 -13.77 -6.10
CA THR A 147 13.96 -14.13 -7.41
C THR A 147 15.09 -14.45 -8.38
N ASN A 148 15.36 -13.59 -9.38
CA ASN A 148 16.30 -13.90 -10.47
C ASN A 148 17.69 -13.29 -10.29
N TRP A 149 17.95 -12.50 -9.23
CA TRP A 149 19.18 -11.71 -9.12
C TRP A 149 20.11 -12.14 -7.97
N GLY A 150 19.84 -13.28 -7.34
CA GLY A 150 20.73 -13.84 -6.32
C GLY A 150 20.64 -13.20 -4.93
N ILE A 151 20.06 -12.02 -4.81
CA ILE A 151 19.85 -11.34 -3.52
C ILE A 151 18.45 -11.66 -2.99
N GLY A 152 18.29 -11.61 -1.67
CA GLY A 152 17.02 -11.84 -1.00
C GLY A 152 16.95 -13.20 -0.31
N HIS A 153 15.81 -13.45 0.34
CA HIS A 153 15.58 -14.64 1.14
C HIS A 153 14.78 -15.69 0.39
N SER A 154 15.08 -16.96 0.66
CA SER A 154 14.21 -18.08 0.28
C SER A 154 13.17 -18.28 1.37
N MET A 155 11.90 -18.30 1.00
CA MET A 155 10.80 -18.53 1.97
C MET A 155 10.93 -19.91 2.62
N LYS A 156 11.33 -20.94 1.84
CA LYS A 156 11.59 -22.27 2.37
C LYS A 156 12.68 -22.27 3.42
N GLU A 157 13.80 -21.61 3.17
CA GLU A 157 14.92 -21.51 4.13
C GLU A 157 14.51 -20.77 5.40
N ILE A 158 13.73 -19.71 5.30
CA ILE A 158 13.22 -18.98 6.47
C ILE A 158 12.38 -19.91 7.35
N LEU A 159 11.42 -20.61 6.76
CA LEU A 159 10.54 -21.50 7.52
C LEU A 159 11.29 -22.67 8.13
N ASP A 160 12.18 -23.30 7.36
CA ASP A 160 12.93 -24.47 7.83
C ASP A 160 13.94 -24.12 8.95
N ALA A 161 14.39 -22.88 9.01
CA ALA A 161 15.29 -22.40 10.05
C ALA A 161 14.59 -22.03 11.37
N HIS A 162 13.27 -21.81 11.34
CA HIS A 162 12.49 -21.40 12.51
C HIS A 162 11.89 -22.60 13.23
N VAL A 163 12.75 -23.31 13.92
CA VAL A 163 12.40 -24.48 14.75
C VAL A 163 12.78 -24.16 16.19
N PRO A 164 11.83 -24.09 17.14
CA PRO A 164 12.14 -23.83 18.54
C PRO A 164 13.05 -24.91 19.12
N PRO A 165 13.96 -24.53 20.06
CA PRO A 165 14.91 -25.48 20.65
C PRO A 165 14.20 -26.48 21.55
N ARG A 166 14.88 -27.62 21.78
CA ARG A 166 14.47 -28.67 22.70
C ARG A 166 13.10 -29.31 22.37
N GLY A 167 12.69 -29.30 21.11
CA GLY A 167 11.44 -29.93 20.67
C GLY A 167 10.17 -29.30 21.21
N ARG A 168 10.21 -28.04 21.67
CA ARG A 168 9.05 -27.33 22.28
C ARG A 168 7.83 -27.30 21.37
N LEU A 169 8.02 -27.15 20.06
CA LEU A 169 6.96 -27.19 19.05
C LEU A 169 7.22 -28.25 17.99
N GLY A 170 7.87 -29.35 18.37
CA GLY A 170 8.21 -30.42 17.43
C GLY A 170 9.09 -29.93 16.30
N ALA A 171 8.63 -30.10 15.06
CA ALA A 171 9.33 -29.63 13.86
C ALA A 171 9.25 -28.11 13.64
N GLY A 172 8.48 -27.39 14.44
CA GLY A 172 8.28 -25.95 14.30
C GLY A 172 7.69 -25.60 12.93
N HIS A 173 8.36 -24.71 12.20
CA HIS A 173 7.93 -24.30 10.86
C HIS A 173 8.55 -25.12 9.73
N ARG A 174 9.36 -26.14 10.06
CA ARG A 174 10.00 -26.99 9.05
C ARG A 174 8.95 -27.78 8.27
N GLY A 175 9.08 -27.78 6.94
CA GLY A 175 8.17 -28.48 6.05
C GLY A 175 6.86 -27.73 5.73
N LEU A 176 6.61 -26.57 6.35
CA LEU A 176 5.39 -25.80 6.08
C LEU A 176 5.38 -25.16 4.69
N PHE A 177 6.54 -24.86 4.12
CA PHE A 177 6.60 -24.32 2.76
C PHE A 177 5.97 -25.28 1.77
N GLU A 178 6.34 -26.55 1.82
CA GLU A 178 5.77 -27.61 0.97
C GLU A 178 4.30 -27.84 1.28
N THR A 179 3.94 -27.89 2.56
CA THR A 179 2.56 -28.07 3.00
C THR A 179 1.63 -27.01 2.42
N ILE A 180 2.07 -25.76 2.42
CA ILE A 180 1.28 -24.64 1.88
C ILE A 180 1.32 -24.63 0.35
N THR A 181 2.51 -24.78 -0.24
CA THR A 181 2.70 -24.67 -1.70
C THR A 181 1.97 -25.80 -2.44
N ASP A 182 1.90 -27.00 -1.87
CA ASP A 182 1.30 -28.16 -2.51
C ASP A 182 -0.17 -28.38 -2.13
N SER A 183 -0.75 -27.52 -1.28
CA SER A 183 -2.14 -27.61 -0.86
C SER A 183 -2.93 -26.35 -1.21
N LEU A 184 -3.75 -26.41 -2.25
CA LEU A 184 -4.69 -25.33 -2.57
C LEU A 184 -5.72 -25.13 -1.46
N HIS A 185 -6.12 -26.19 -0.78
CA HIS A 185 -7.06 -26.11 0.35
C HIS A 185 -6.46 -25.33 1.53
N MET A 186 -5.18 -25.56 1.85
CA MET A 186 -4.47 -24.82 2.88
C MET A 186 -4.36 -23.32 2.53
N GLN A 187 -4.01 -23.01 1.28
CA GLN A 187 -3.92 -21.64 0.80
C GLN A 187 -5.28 -20.93 0.85
N LEU A 188 -6.35 -21.61 0.44
CA LEU A 188 -7.71 -21.08 0.51
C LEU A 188 -8.12 -20.81 1.96
N GLY A 189 -7.83 -21.72 2.86
CA GLY A 189 -8.11 -21.56 4.29
C GLY A 189 -7.38 -20.35 4.89
N LEU A 190 -6.10 -20.17 4.56
CA LEU A 190 -5.31 -19.02 5.01
C LEU A 190 -5.85 -17.70 4.44
N ALA A 191 -6.22 -17.67 3.16
CA ALA A 191 -6.80 -16.51 2.53
C ALA A 191 -8.13 -16.11 3.16
N LEU A 192 -9.02 -17.08 3.37
CA LEU A 192 -10.33 -16.86 4.00
C LEU A 192 -10.19 -16.40 5.46
N ALA A 193 -9.25 -16.98 6.21
CA ALA A 193 -8.97 -16.55 7.58
C ALA A 193 -8.48 -15.11 7.63
N SER A 194 -7.56 -14.74 6.74
CA SER A 194 -7.02 -13.37 6.67
C SER A 194 -8.10 -12.34 6.30
N ILE A 195 -8.96 -12.65 5.34
CA ILE A 195 -10.09 -11.79 4.95
C ILE A 195 -11.11 -11.69 6.09
N GLY A 196 -11.37 -12.82 6.78
CA GLY A 196 -12.32 -12.85 7.87
C GLY A 196 -11.91 -12.02 9.10
N VAL A 197 -10.60 -11.90 9.34
CA VAL A 197 -10.06 -11.05 10.43
C VAL A 197 -10.08 -9.57 10.03
N ALA A 198 -9.83 -9.27 8.77
CA ALA A 198 -9.86 -7.88 8.26
C ALA A 198 -11.28 -7.35 8.11
#